data_617ccbab47f2380e49af58f2a3cea3ac
#
_entry.id   617ccbab47f2380e49af58f2a3cea3ac
#
_cell.length_a   1.000
_cell.length_b   1.000
_cell.length_c   1.000
_cell.angle_alpha   90.00
_cell.angle_beta   90.00
_cell.angle_gamma   90.00
#
_symmetry.space_group_name_H-M   'P 1'
#
loop_
_entity.id
_entity.type
_entity.pdbx_description
1 polymer ?
#
loop_
_entity_poly.entity_id
_entity_poly.type
_entity_poly.pdbx_seq_one_letter_code
_entity_poly.pdbx_strand_id
1 'polypeptide(L)'
;RRQRQMCIRDSANDAGPGSAMGQAIAAYVDAEKAVFRRVRLLGNQDTLFCAPLPEAEREKDGFLGPRKFAPRRPSAQYYKSCEIAGDIDFIFGGADALFEQCILRTVDNHLPHSYITAPSGSANGLGFVFWDCDFISDCPAGTVYLGRPWRPTGKTAVLDCRLGAHIAPEGFSGWNDRTDTCLARFAEAGSSGPGARQRPDWVAAPSAADAAALLARARKLCRP
;
A
#
# COMPACT_ATOMS: atom_id res chain seq x y z
N ARG A 1 -10.16 -2.13 26.62
CA ARG A 1 -10.48 -2.49 25.23
C ARG A 1 -9.62 -3.70 24.88
N ARG A 2 -10.23 -4.83 24.49
CA ARG A 2 -9.49 -6.07 24.16
C ARG A 2 -8.91 -5.94 22.76
N GLN A 3 -7.60 -5.95 22.65
CA GLN A 3 -6.88 -6.14 21.41
C GLN A 3 -7.15 -7.58 20.92
N ARG A 4 -7.84 -7.75 19.81
CA ARG A 4 -8.01 -9.08 19.21
C ARG A 4 -6.77 -9.37 18.36
N GLN A 5 -5.92 -10.25 18.84
CA GLN A 5 -4.84 -10.81 18.05
C GLN A 5 -5.45 -11.96 17.23
N MET A 6 -5.65 -11.73 15.93
CA MET A 6 -6.02 -12.79 15.01
C MET A 6 -4.73 -13.47 14.51
N CYS A 7 -4.53 -14.73 14.89
CA CYS A 7 -3.52 -15.58 14.29
C CYS A 7 -4.08 -16.23 13.02
N ILE A 8 -4.26 -15.44 11.98
CA ILE A 8 -4.44 -15.96 10.62
C ILE A 8 -3.02 -16.18 10.09
N ARG A 9 -2.65 -17.42 9.81
CA ARG A 9 -1.36 -17.72 9.20
C ARG A 9 -1.35 -17.29 7.74
N ASP A 10 -2.39 -17.67 7.01
CA ASP A 10 -2.53 -17.37 5.58
C ASP A 10 -3.99 -17.02 5.28
N SER A 11 -4.20 -15.99 4.50
CA SER A 11 -5.49 -15.67 3.88
C SER A 11 -5.29 -15.47 2.40
N ALA A 12 -6.07 -16.16 1.60
CA ALA A 12 -6.03 -16.05 0.15
C ALA A 12 -7.43 -15.81 -0.40
N ASN A 13 -7.51 -14.99 -1.43
CA ASN A 13 -8.71 -14.85 -2.24
C ASN A 13 -8.28 -14.88 -3.71
N ASP A 14 -8.73 -15.88 -4.42
CA ASP A 14 -8.30 -16.15 -5.79
C ASP A 14 -9.44 -15.92 -6.77
N ALA A 15 -9.54 -14.69 -7.26
CA ALA A 15 -10.35 -14.38 -8.44
C ALA A 15 -9.58 -14.63 -9.75
N GLY A 16 -8.28 -14.97 -9.64
CA GLY A 16 -7.36 -15.13 -10.77
C GLY A 16 -6.87 -13.79 -11.35
N PRO A 17 -5.63 -13.76 -11.87
CA PRO A 17 -5.09 -12.57 -12.51
C PRO A 17 -5.92 -12.19 -13.74
N GLY A 18 -6.29 -10.90 -13.85
CA GLY A 18 -7.02 -10.39 -15.00
C GLY A 18 -8.43 -10.95 -15.19
N SER A 19 -9.04 -11.55 -14.17
CA SER A 19 -10.41 -12.06 -14.26
C SER A 19 -11.43 -10.93 -14.44
N ALA A 20 -12.57 -11.22 -15.08
CA ALA A 20 -13.68 -10.26 -15.22
C ALA A 20 -14.26 -9.79 -13.87
N MET A 21 -14.01 -10.52 -12.78
CA MET A 21 -14.38 -10.16 -11.42
C MET A 21 -13.34 -9.29 -10.70
N GLY A 22 -12.11 -9.24 -11.19
CA GLY A 22 -11.00 -8.34 -10.87
C GLY A 22 -10.63 -8.23 -9.40
N GLN A 23 -11.54 -7.86 -8.56
CA GLN A 23 -11.30 -7.46 -7.17
C GLN A 23 -11.67 -8.57 -6.18
N ALA A 24 -10.70 -9.00 -5.37
CA ALA A 24 -10.92 -10.03 -4.36
C ALA A 24 -10.04 -9.81 -3.12
N ILE A 25 -10.68 -9.43 -2.01
CA ILE A 25 -10.01 -9.03 -0.78
C ILE A 25 -9.66 -10.27 0.07
N ALA A 26 -8.37 -10.49 0.33
CA ALA A 26 -7.91 -11.49 1.29
C ALA A 26 -8.04 -11.01 2.74
N ALA A 27 -7.87 -9.70 2.99
CA ALA A 27 -8.09 -9.13 4.31
C ALA A 27 -8.75 -7.75 4.23
N TYR A 28 -9.91 -7.61 4.87
CA TYR A 28 -10.62 -6.34 5.07
C TYR A 28 -10.41 -5.88 6.51
N VAL A 29 -9.55 -4.87 6.72
CA VAL A 29 -9.13 -4.42 8.05
C VAL A 29 -9.79 -3.09 8.39
N ASP A 30 -10.88 -3.13 9.18
CA ASP A 30 -11.63 -1.97 9.64
C ASP A 30 -11.66 -1.95 11.18
N ALA A 31 -10.60 -1.43 11.77
CA ALA A 31 -10.42 -1.34 13.21
C ALA A 31 -9.63 -0.06 13.56
N GLU A 32 -9.86 0.51 14.74
CA GLU A 32 -9.09 1.66 15.24
C GLU A 32 -7.59 1.34 15.35
N LYS A 33 -7.27 0.11 15.77
CA LYS A 33 -5.91 -0.47 15.77
C LYS A 33 -5.93 -1.93 15.34
N ALA A 34 -4.98 -2.31 14.49
CA ALA A 34 -4.78 -3.69 14.07
C ALA A 34 -3.29 -4.02 13.98
N VAL A 35 -2.94 -5.25 14.34
CA VAL A 35 -1.55 -5.75 14.31
C VAL A 35 -1.52 -7.12 13.65
N PHE A 36 -0.70 -7.23 12.60
CA PHE A 36 -0.42 -8.47 11.89
C PHE A 36 1.06 -8.80 12.00
N ARG A 37 1.38 -10.04 12.34
CA ARG A 37 2.77 -10.51 12.45
C ARG A 37 2.91 -11.87 11.82
N ARG A 38 3.83 -12.00 10.87
CA ARG A 38 4.13 -13.27 10.18
C ARG A 38 2.89 -13.89 9.54
N VAL A 39 2.11 -13.06 8.85
CA VAL A 39 0.90 -13.45 8.14
C VAL A 39 1.16 -13.37 6.65
N ARG A 40 0.61 -14.28 5.88
CA ARG A 40 0.59 -14.21 4.41
C ARG A 40 -0.81 -13.81 3.95
N LEU A 41 -0.87 -12.75 3.15
CA LEU A 41 -2.09 -12.27 2.50
C LEU A 41 -1.88 -12.39 1.00
N LEU A 42 -2.56 -13.32 0.37
CA LEU A 42 -2.35 -13.70 -1.02
C LEU A 42 -3.60 -13.39 -1.84
N GLY A 43 -3.43 -12.71 -2.95
CA GLY A 43 -4.51 -12.35 -3.86
C GLY A 43 -3.97 -11.82 -5.17
N ASN A 44 -4.82 -11.13 -5.89
CA ASN A 44 -4.49 -10.43 -7.13
C ASN A 44 -4.86 -8.96 -6.96
N GLN A 45 -5.89 -8.44 -7.64
CA GLN A 45 -6.34 -7.07 -7.44
C GLN A 45 -7.01 -6.92 -6.06
N ASP A 46 -6.68 -5.83 -5.33
CA ASP A 46 -7.32 -5.44 -4.06
C ASP A 46 -7.11 -6.42 -2.89
N THR A 47 -5.95 -7.05 -2.74
CA THR A 47 -5.68 -8.09 -1.73
C THR A 47 -5.91 -7.63 -0.29
N LEU A 48 -5.38 -6.47 0.10
CA LEU A 48 -5.46 -5.93 1.46
C LEU A 48 -6.13 -4.56 1.47
N PHE A 49 -7.33 -4.50 2.05
CA PHE A 49 -8.00 -3.24 2.33
C PHE A 49 -7.67 -2.73 3.74
N CYS A 50 -7.11 -1.53 3.81
CA CYS A 50 -6.76 -0.82 5.04
C CYS A 50 -7.76 0.32 5.27
N ALA A 51 -8.88 0.06 5.97
CA ALA A 51 -9.93 1.06 6.23
C ALA A 51 -9.38 2.35 6.89
N PRO A 52 -10.07 3.50 6.78
CA PRO A 52 -11.45 3.62 6.27
C PRO A 52 -11.54 3.71 4.75
N LEU A 53 -12.76 3.51 4.24
CA LEU A 53 -13.12 3.92 2.89
C LEU A 53 -13.04 5.45 2.79
N PRO A 54 -12.78 6.02 1.59
CA PRO A 54 -12.94 7.45 1.35
C PRO A 54 -14.36 7.95 1.63
N GLU A 55 -14.53 9.26 1.81
CA GLU A 55 -15.84 9.87 2.08
C GLU A 55 -16.82 9.72 0.92
N ALA A 56 -16.33 9.81 -0.32
CA ALA A 56 -17.12 9.67 -1.53
C ALA A 56 -16.56 8.61 -2.47
N GLU A 57 -17.45 7.95 -3.21
CA GLU A 57 -17.09 7.06 -4.30
C GLU A 57 -16.38 7.84 -5.42
N ARG A 58 -15.46 7.21 -6.12
CA ARG A 58 -14.83 7.77 -7.32
C ARG A 58 -15.65 7.41 -8.56
N GLU A 59 -16.07 6.17 -8.62
CA GLU A 59 -16.93 5.65 -9.65
C GLU A 59 -18.32 5.35 -9.06
N LYS A 60 -19.36 5.43 -9.87
CA LYS A 60 -20.70 5.07 -9.44
C LYS A 60 -20.72 3.63 -8.92
N ASP A 61 -21.29 3.44 -7.75
CA ASP A 61 -21.35 2.13 -7.07
C ASP A 61 -19.97 1.51 -6.77
N GLY A 62 -18.92 2.35 -6.61
CA GLY A 62 -17.55 1.91 -6.37
C GLY A 62 -17.29 1.31 -4.99
N PHE A 63 -18.23 1.44 -4.03
CA PHE A 63 -18.10 0.88 -2.69
C PHE A 63 -19.04 -0.29 -2.47
N LEU A 64 -18.67 -1.47 -2.90
CA LEU A 64 -19.50 -2.68 -2.74
C LEU A 64 -19.22 -3.46 -1.44
N GLY A 65 -18.40 -2.92 -0.54
CA GLY A 65 -17.98 -3.61 0.67
C GLY A 65 -19.03 -3.62 1.80
N PRO A 66 -18.89 -4.52 2.78
CA PRO A 66 -19.83 -4.67 3.89
C PRO A 66 -19.93 -3.44 4.81
N ARG A 67 -18.95 -2.53 4.73
CA ARG A 67 -18.86 -1.32 5.54
C ARG A 67 -19.10 -0.02 4.76
N LYS A 68 -19.78 -0.10 3.62
CA LYS A 68 -20.07 1.07 2.76
C LYS A 68 -20.64 2.25 3.54
N PHE A 69 -21.56 2.01 4.47
CA PHE A 69 -22.24 3.03 5.27
C PHE A 69 -21.66 3.23 6.67
N ALA A 70 -20.55 2.58 7.00
CA ALA A 70 -19.93 2.73 8.31
C ALA A 70 -19.25 4.11 8.46
N PRO A 71 -19.18 4.66 9.69
CA PRO A 71 -18.44 5.89 9.95
C PRO A 71 -16.95 5.75 9.54
N ARG A 72 -16.41 6.78 8.90
CA ARG A 72 -14.98 6.85 8.51
C ARG A 72 -14.13 7.20 9.72
N ARG A 73 -13.68 6.18 10.46
CA ARG A 73 -12.86 6.35 11.66
C ARG A 73 -11.38 6.21 11.34
N PRO A 74 -10.50 7.03 11.96
CA PRO A 74 -9.06 6.83 11.84
C PRO A 74 -8.67 5.41 12.24
N SER A 75 -7.75 4.82 11.48
CA SER A 75 -7.23 3.47 11.71
C SER A 75 -5.72 3.50 11.70
N ALA A 76 -5.10 2.89 12.70
CA ALA A 76 -3.66 2.70 12.79
C ALA A 76 -3.33 1.20 12.69
N GLN A 77 -2.59 0.80 11.67
CA GLN A 77 -2.33 -0.60 11.36
C GLN A 77 -0.83 -0.90 11.34
N TYR A 78 -0.45 -2.05 11.86
CA TYR A 78 0.93 -2.50 11.92
C TYR A 78 1.09 -3.90 11.33
N TYR A 79 1.94 -4.01 10.34
CA TYR A 79 2.30 -5.26 9.67
C TYR A 79 3.79 -5.52 9.87
N LYS A 80 4.14 -6.64 10.49
CA LYS A 80 5.53 -7.02 10.75
C LYS A 80 5.86 -8.40 10.19
N SER A 81 6.89 -8.47 9.35
CA SER A 81 7.38 -9.73 8.76
C SER A 81 6.25 -10.49 8.07
N CYS A 82 5.35 -9.77 7.40
CA CYS A 82 4.25 -10.33 6.62
C CYS A 82 4.66 -10.48 5.15
N GLU A 83 4.04 -11.41 4.45
CA GLU A 83 4.06 -11.48 2.98
C GLU A 83 2.70 -11.01 2.45
N ILE A 84 2.70 -10.03 1.56
CA ILE A 84 1.49 -9.52 0.92
C ILE A 84 1.71 -9.60 -0.58
N ALA A 85 0.84 -10.34 -1.27
CA ALA A 85 0.94 -10.59 -2.69
C ALA A 85 -0.30 -10.14 -3.45
N GLY A 86 -0.10 -9.58 -4.64
CA GLY A 86 -1.16 -9.17 -5.56
C GLY A 86 -0.61 -8.52 -6.80
N ASP A 87 -1.47 -7.98 -7.65
CA ASP A 87 -1.08 -7.38 -8.93
C ASP A 87 -1.48 -5.90 -9.05
N ILE A 88 -2.74 -5.54 -8.82
CA ILE A 88 -3.23 -4.16 -8.97
C ILE A 88 -3.79 -3.67 -7.65
N ASP A 89 -3.27 -2.52 -7.18
CA ASP A 89 -3.74 -1.81 -5.99
C ASP A 89 -3.88 -2.75 -4.77
N PHE A 90 -2.98 -3.74 -4.68
CA PHE A 90 -3.18 -4.85 -3.76
C PHE A 90 -3.01 -4.49 -2.28
N ILE A 91 -2.55 -3.25 -1.98
CA ILE A 91 -2.63 -2.63 -0.66
C ILE A 91 -3.33 -1.29 -0.84
N PHE A 92 -4.57 -1.14 -0.38
CA PHE A 92 -5.34 0.06 -0.63
C PHE A 92 -6.16 0.52 0.59
N GLY A 93 -6.59 1.78 0.59
CA GLY A 93 -7.43 2.33 1.64
C GLY A 93 -6.87 3.55 2.35
N GLY A 94 -7.50 3.93 3.46
CA GLY A 94 -7.29 5.21 4.13
C GLY A 94 -6.55 5.17 5.47
N ALA A 95 -6.04 4.01 5.90
CA ALA A 95 -5.35 3.88 7.18
C ALA A 95 -4.00 4.58 7.20
N ASP A 96 -3.56 4.92 8.41
CA ASP A 96 -2.16 5.11 8.72
C ASP A 96 -1.55 3.72 9.01
N ALA A 97 -0.71 3.21 8.13
CA ALA A 97 -0.20 1.85 8.23
C ALA A 97 1.33 1.79 8.14
N LEU A 98 1.94 1.07 9.07
CA LEU A 98 3.38 0.76 9.05
C LEU A 98 3.59 -0.70 8.65
N PHE A 99 4.29 -0.89 7.54
CA PHE A 99 4.79 -2.18 7.07
C PHE A 99 6.27 -2.25 7.38
N GLU A 100 6.65 -3.19 8.22
CA GLU A 100 8.02 -3.35 8.70
C GLU A 100 8.54 -4.75 8.41
N GLN A 101 9.65 -4.82 7.67
CA GLN A 101 10.29 -6.10 7.30
C GLN A 101 9.31 -7.05 6.61
N CYS A 102 8.47 -6.50 5.75
CA CYS A 102 7.50 -7.26 4.97
C CYS A 102 8.05 -7.60 3.58
N ILE A 103 7.51 -8.65 2.99
CA ILE A 103 7.71 -9.01 1.58
C ILE A 103 6.47 -8.56 0.81
N LEU A 104 6.66 -7.66 -0.16
CA LEU A 104 5.64 -7.19 -1.09
C LEU A 104 5.90 -7.89 -2.42
N ARG A 105 5.06 -8.86 -2.75
CA ARG A 105 5.20 -9.65 -3.98
C ARG A 105 4.19 -9.21 -5.02
N THR A 106 4.67 -8.64 -6.12
CA THR A 106 3.80 -8.39 -7.27
C THR A 106 3.68 -9.65 -8.11
N VAL A 107 2.45 -10.08 -8.35
CA VAL A 107 2.12 -11.22 -9.22
C VAL A 107 2.06 -10.74 -10.66
N ASP A 108 2.66 -11.47 -11.60
CA ASP A 108 2.57 -11.14 -13.02
C ASP A 108 1.16 -11.43 -13.55
N ASN A 109 0.46 -10.40 -13.94
CA ASN A 109 -0.88 -10.43 -14.51
C ASN A 109 -0.87 -10.28 -16.06
N HIS A 110 0.33 -10.23 -16.65
CA HIS A 110 0.54 -10.01 -18.09
C HIS A 110 -0.02 -8.69 -18.63
N LEU A 111 -0.34 -7.73 -17.75
CA LEU A 111 -0.74 -6.38 -18.12
C LEU A 111 0.50 -5.48 -18.29
N PRO A 112 0.40 -4.38 -19.03
CA PRO A 112 1.52 -3.45 -19.22
C PRO A 112 2.07 -2.88 -17.91
N HIS A 113 1.21 -2.71 -16.91
CA HIS A 113 1.56 -2.13 -15.61
C HIS A 113 0.79 -2.76 -14.47
N SER A 114 1.47 -2.88 -13.32
CA SER A 114 0.91 -3.27 -12.03
C SER A 114 1.15 -2.16 -10.98
N TYR A 115 0.39 -2.18 -9.89
CA TYR A 115 0.45 -1.14 -8.86
C TYR A 115 0.39 -1.79 -7.47
N ILE A 116 1.35 -1.45 -6.59
CA ILE A 116 1.43 -2.02 -5.26
C ILE A 116 0.44 -1.35 -4.32
N THR A 117 0.44 -0.01 -4.28
CA THR A 117 -0.39 0.72 -3.32
C THR A 117 -1.38 1.68 -3.99
N ALA A 118 -2.57 1.79 -3.39
CA ALA A 118 -3.60 2.76 -3.74
C ALA A 118 -4.11 3.48 -2.47
N PRO A 119 -3.32 4.43 -1.92
CA PRO A 119 -3.69 5.14 -0.71
C PRO A 119 -4.82 6.14 -0.95
N SER A 120 -5.70 6.27 0.07
CA SER A 120 -6.78 7.26 0.10
C SER A 120 -6.87 8.00 1.43
N GLY A 121 -5.79 7.97 2.21
CA GLY A 121 -5.72 8.57 3.54
C GLY A 121 -5.96 10.08 3.56
N SER A 122 -6.26 10.62 4.74
CA SER A 122 -6.49 12.04 4.92
C SER A 122 -5.22 12.87 4.72
N ALA A 123 -5.39 14.17 4.43
CA ALA A 123 -4.28 15.11 4.25
C ALA A 123 -3.37 15.20 5.49
N ASN A 124 -3.89 14.96 6.68
CA ASN A 124 -3.15 15.04 7.94
C ASN A 124 -2.61 13.68 8.43
N GLY A 125 -3.02 12.57 7.79
CA GLY A 125 -2.53 11.22 8.10
C GLY A 125 -1.10 10.98 7.67
N LEU A 126 -0.55 9.83 8.06
CA LEU A 126 0.74 9.33 7.60
C LEU A 126 0.62 8.61 6.25
N GLY A 127 -0.52 7.95 6.01
CA GLY A 127 -0.70 7.01 4.91
C GLY A 127 0.06 5.71 5.13
N PHE A 128 0.57 5.12 4.05
CA PHE A 128 1.32 3.87 4.09
C PHE A 128 2.82 4.16 4.21
N VAL A 129 3.46 3.57 5.21
CA VAL A 129 4.90 3.66 5.43
C VAL A 129 5.50 2.27 5.37
N PHE A 130 6.38 2.03 4.42
CA PHE A 130 7.17 0.81 4.27
C PHE A 130 8.57 1.07 4.79
N TRP A 131 9.06 0.21 5.68
CA TRP A 131 10.41 0.30 6.21
C TRP A 131 11.09 -1.07 6.26
N ASP A 132 12.31 -1.15 5.72
CA ASP A 132 13.12 -2.38 5.66
C ASP A 132 12.34 -3.55 5.02
N CYS A 133 11.59 -3.26 3.94
CA CYS A 133 10.78 -4.22 3.20
C CYS A 133 11.46 -4.67 1.91
N ASP A 134 11.10 -5.87 1.44
CA ASP A 134 11.51 -6.43 0.16
C ASP A 134 10.38 -6.32 -0.86
N PHE A 135 10.62 -5.65 -1.97
CA PHE A 135 9.72 -5.59 -3.11
C PHE A 135 10.23 -6.56 -4.18
N ILE A 136 9.50 -7.65 -4.38
CA ILE A 136 9.91 -8.75 -5.26
C ILE A 136 8.83 -9.08 -6.28
N SER A 137 9.21 -9.60 -7.44
CA SER A 137 8.28 -10.01 -8.49
C SER A 137 9.00 -10.80 -9.58
N ASP A 138 8.20 -11.55 -10.33
CA ASP A 138 8.58 -12.15 -11.61
C ASP A 138 8.10 -11.31 -12.82
N CYS A 139 7.46 -10.16 -12.59
CA CYS A 139 7.06 -9.21 -13.63
C CYS A 139 8.28 -8.69 -14.42
N PRO A 140 8.10 -8.31 -15.69
CA PRO A 140 9.15 -7.66 -16.49
C PRO A 140 9.70 -6.42 -15.80
N ALA A 141 10.97 -6.10 -16.08
CA ALA A 141 11.63 -4.94 -15.49
C ALA A 141 10.90 -3.63 -15.85
N GLY A 142 10.70 -2.76 -14.84
CA GLY A 142 10.14 -1.43 -15.05
C GLY A 142 8.62 -1.40 -15.29
N THR A 143 7.87 -2.46 -14.97
CA THR A 143 6.42 -2.53 -15.22
C THR A 143 5.56 -2.33 -13.99
N VAL A 144 6.15 -2.21 -12.79
CA VAL A 144 5.41 -2.13 -11.53
C VAL A 144 5.65 -0.80 -10.84
N TYR A 145 4.58 -0.09 -10.51
CA TYR A 145 4.64 1.12 -9.72
C TYR A 145 4.48 0.80 -8.22
N LEU A 146 5.26 1.49 -7.37
CA LEU A 146 5.13 1.43 -5.91
C LEU A 146 3.74 1.89 -5.42
N GLY A 147 3.08 2.72 -6.23
CA GLY A 147 1.71 3.12 -5.97
C GLY A 147 1.18 4.21 -6.88
N ARG A 148 -0.13 4.44 -6.72
CA ARG A 148 -0.88 5.53 -7.38
C ARG A 148 -1.96 6.08 -6.43
N PRO A 149 -2.31 7.38 -6.48
CA PRO A 149 -3.22 7.96 -5.48
C PRO A 149 -4.67 7.59 -5.77
N TRP A 150 -5.28 6.73 -4.98
CA TRP A 150 -6.73 6.48 -5.08
C TRP A 150 -7.53 7.75 -4.73
N ARG A 151 -6.97 8.60 -3.86
CA ARG A 151 -7.46 9.98 -3.62
C ARG A 151 -6.28 10.95 -3.63
N PRO A 152 -6.52 12.24 -3.97
CA PRO A 152 -5.45 13.23 -4.12
C PRO A 152 -4.58 13.44 -2.87
N THR A 153 -5.11 13.12 -1.70
CA THR A 153 -4.38 13.19 -0.41
C THR A 153 -3.65 11.89 -0.05
N GLY A 154 -3.72 10.87 -0.90
CA GLY A 154 -3.07 9.58 -0.68
C GLY A 154 -1.56 9.72 -0.49
N LYS A 155 -1.00 8.96 0.46
CA LYS A 155 0.41 9.00 0.83
C LYS A 155 1.00 7.61 0.89
N THR A 156 2.19 7.46 0.33
CA THR A 156 3.03 6.28 0.51
C THR A 156 4.48 6.71 0.66
N ALA A 157 5.15 6.22 1.69
CA ALA A 157 6.58 6.40 1.90
C ALA A 157 7.29 5.04 1.89
N VAL A 158 8.37 4.94 1.12
CA VAL A 158 9.23 3.75 1.01
C VAL A 158 10.60 4.13 1.55
N LEU A 159 10.98 3.53 2.69
CA LEU A 159 12.17 3.92 3.45
C LEU A 159 13.07 2.69 3.67
N ASP A 160 14.34 2.79 3.31
CA ASP A 160 15.37 1.75 3.50
C ASP A 160 14.95 0.37 2.95
N CYS A 161 14.21 0.34 1.84
CA CYS A 161 13.68 -0.89 1.26
C CYS A 161 14.56 -1.45 0.13
N ARG A 162 14.41 -2.74 -0.17
CA ARG A 162 15.03 -3.39 -1.33
C ARG A 162 14.03 -3.47 -2.48
N LEU A 163 14.37 -2.86 -3.61
CA LEU A 163 13.50 -2.74 -4.76
C LEU A 163 14.02 -3.61 -5.91
N GLY A 164 13.23 -4.59 -6.33
CA GLY A 164 13.54 -5.46 -7.46
C GLY A 164 13.48 -4.72 -8.80
N ALA A 165 14.03 -5.32 -9.85
CA ALA A 165 14.11 -4.72 -11.19
C ALA A 165 12.74 -4.39 -11.82
N HIS A 166 11.67 -5.05 -11.35
CA HIS A 166 10.30 -4.82 -11.80
C HIS A 166 9.78 -3.41 -11.50
N ILE A 167 10.36 -2.72 -10.52
CA ILE A 167 9.91 -1.36 -10.16
C ILE A 167 10.21 -0.36 -11.28
N ALA A 168 9.17 0.36 -11.71
CA ALA A 168 9.24 1.37 -12.74
C ALA A 168 10.21 2.51 -12.37
N PRO A 169 10.93 3.10 -13.34
CA PRO A 169 11.87 4.18 -13.08
C PRO A 169 11.24 5.38 -12.35
N GLU A 170 9.98 5.69 -12.64
CA GLU A 170 9.23 6.76 -12.00
C GLU A 170 8.87 6.44 -10.54
N GLY A 171 8.89 5.19 -10.14
CA GLY A 171 8.51 4.68 -8.84
C GLY A 171 7.02 4.72 -8.59
N PHE A 172 6.38 5.84 -8.82
CA PHE A 172 4.94 6.06 -8.60
C PHE A 172 4.27 6.56 -9.88
N SER A 173 2.94 6.45 -9.94
CA SER A 173 2.14 6.88 -11.09
C SER A 173 0.97 7.77 -10.63
N GLY A 174 0.41 8.58 -11.53
CA GLY A 174 -0.90 9.19 -11.34
C GLY A 174 -2.02 8.14 -11.46
N TRP A 175 -3.24 8.49 -11.04
CA TRP A 175 -4.37 7.57 -11.18
C TRP A 175 -4.80 7.48 -12.66
N ASN A 176 -5.44 8.47 -13.18
CA ASN A 176 -5.83 8.56 -14.59
C ASN A 176 -5.33 9.87 -15.22
N ASP A 177 -4.94 10.82 -14.39
CA ASP A 177 -4.50 12.14 -14.75
C ASP A 177 -3.30 12.53 -13.89
N ARG A 178 -2.35 13.22 -14.49
CA ARG A 178 -1.16 13.75 -13.79
C ARG A 178 -1.49 14.78 -12.71
N THR A 179 -2.65 15.40 -12.76
CA THR A 179 -3.07 16.37 -11.74
C THR A 179 -3.22 15.75 -10.36
N ASP A 180 -3.56 14.46 -10.26
CA ASP A 180 -3.65 13.74 -9.00
C ASP A 180 -2.28 13.63 -8.29
N THR A 181 -1.17 13.67 -9.02
CA THR A 181 0.18 13.58 -8.43
C THR A 181 0.58 14.84 -7.67
N CYS A 182 0.06 16.01 -8.05
CA CYS A 182 0.38 17.28 -7.39
C CYS A 182 -0.05 17.32 -5.92
N LEU A 183 -1.11 16.60 -5.57
CA LEU A 183 -1.67 16.53 -4.22
C LEU A 183 -1.24 15.26 -3.48
N ALA A 184 -0.82 14.22 -4.19
CA ALA A 184 -0.27 13.00 -3.60
C ALA A 184 1.08 13.30 -2.95
N ARG A 185 1.34 12.62 -1.85
CA ARG A 185 2.59 12.76 -1.08
C ARG A 185 3.31 11.43 -1.07
N PHE A 186 3.96 11.15 -2.18
CA PHE A 186 4.82 9.97 -2.33
C PHE A 186 6.25 10.32 -1.98
N ALA A 187 6.92 9.42 -1.26
CA ALA A 187 8.29 9.60 -0.83
C ALA A 187 9.10 8.32 -0.93
N GLU A 188 10.38 8.44 -1.26
CA GLU A 188 11.32 7.34 -1.22
C GLU A 188 12.68 7.85 -0.71
N ALA A 189 13.28 7.10 0.23
CA ALA A 189 14.60 7.38 0.75
C ALA A 189 15.31 6.10 1.20
N GLY A 190 16.63 6.03 1.01
CA GLY A 190 17.48 4.94 1.49
C GLY A 190 17.27 3.60 0.80
N SER A 191 16.45 3.53 -0.25
CA SER A 191 16.20 2.29 -0.97
C SER A 191 17.43 1.78 -1.72
N SER A 192 17.49 0.47 -1.92
CA SER A 192 18.58 -0.23 -2.61
C SER A 192 18.04 -1.21 -3.66
N GLY A 193 18.92 -1.79 -4.46
CA GLY A 193 18.57 -2.77 -5.48
C GLY A 193 18.31 -2.17 -6.86
N PRO A 194 18.06 -3.01 -7.89
CA PRO A 194 18.00 -2.57 -9.28
C PRO A 194 16.81 -1.67 -9.60
N GLY A 195 15.76 -1.68 -8.77
CA GLY A 195 14.60 -0.79 -8.88
C GLY A 195 14.78 0.55 -8.15
N ALA A 196 15.81 0.71 -7.33
CA ALA A 196 16.11 1.98 -6.67
C ALA A 196 16.83 2.92 -7.65
N ARG A 197 16.12 3.95 -8.11
CA ARG A 197 16.61 4.92 -9.10
C ARG A 197 16.23 6.32 -8.67
N GLN A 198 16.83 7.33 -9.30
CA GLN A 198 16.38 8.71 -9.13
C GLN A 198 14.91 8.83 -9.60
N ARG A 199 14.07 9.37 -8.73
CA ARG A 199 12.64 9.57 -9.01
C ARG A 199 12.40 10.96 -9.61
N PRO A 200 11.25 11.17 -10.29
CA PRO A 200 10.81 12.49 -10.71
C PRO A 200 10.67 13.48 -9.54
N ASP A 201 10.80 14.78 -9.80
CA ASP A 201 10.80 15.84 -8.77
C ASP A 201 9.52 15.91 -7.92
N TRP A 202 8.41 15.37 -8.41
CA TRP A 202 7.16 15.30 -7.64
C TRP A 202 7.15 14.17 -6.58
N VAL A 203 8.10 13.25 -6.62
CA VAL A 203 8.32 12.26 -5.56
C VAL A 203 9.30 12.83 -4.57
N ALA A 204 8.89 12.97 -3.31
CA ALA A 204 9.76 13.51 -2.28
C ALA A 204 10.95 12.57 -1.98
N ALA A 205 12.13 13.15 -1.83
CA ALA A 205 13.34 12.48 -1.38
C ALA A 205 13.72 13.04 0.01
N PRO A 206 13.08 12.57 1.09
CA PRO A 206 13.35 13.10 2.43
C PRO A 206 14.81 12.87 2.83
N SER A 207 15.37 13.82 3.59
CA SER A 207 16.68 13.64 4.21
C SER A 207 16.65 12.44 5.16
N ALA A 208 17.82 11.89 5.51
CA ALA A 208 17.91 10.82 6.49
C ALA A 208 17.25 11.19 7.84
N ALA A 209 17.37 12.44 8.26
CA ALA A 209 16.73 12.94 9.47
C ALA A 209 15.19 12.98 9.36
N ASP A 210 14.65 13.45 8.22
CA ASP A 210 13.21 13.51 7.99
C ASP A 210 12.62 12.12 7.83
N ALA A 211 13.31 11.20 7.15
CA ALA A 211 12.92 9.80 7.04
C ALA A 211 12.88 9.12 8.41
N ALA A 212 13.88 9.34 9.25
CA ALA A 212 13.91 8.82 10.62
C ALA A 212 12.78 9.41 11.49
N ALA A 213 12.48 10.70 11.35
CA ALA A 213 11.37 11.34 12.06
C ALA A 213 10.01 10.78 11.62
N LEU A 214 9.80 10.57 10.31
CA LEU A 214 8.60 9.94 9.76
C LEU A 214 8.42 8.52 10.30
N LEU A 215 9.48 7.72 10.28
CA LEU A 215 9.48 6.36 10.80
C LEU A 215 9.18 6.32 12.30
N ALA A 216 9.79 7.22 13.09
CA ALA A 216 9.53 7.32 14.53
C ALA A 216 8.06 7.64 14.82
N ARG A 217 7.46 8.55 14.03
CA ARG A 217 6.03 8.90 14.13
C ARG A 217 5.16 7.70 13.75
N ALA A 218 5.48 6.96 12.68
CA ALA A 218 4.75 5.77 12.26
C ALA A 218 4.81 4.67 13.34
N ARG A 219 5.98 4.44 13.93
CA ARG A 219 6.16 3.49 15.03
C ARG A 219 5.34 3.86 16.24
N LYS A 220 5.35 5.14 16.65
CA LYS A 220 4.56 5.61 17.80
C LYS A 220 3.06 5.44 17.58
N LEU A 221 2.59 5.63 16.36
CA LEU A 221 1.15 5.55 16.05
C LEU A 221 0.67 4.11 15.87
N CYS A 222 1.42 3.30 15.10
CA CYS A 222 0.96 2.01 14.60
C CYS A 222 1.40 0.82 15.45
N ARG A 223 2.59 0.86 16.07
CA ARG A 223 3.03 -0.24 16.93
C ARG A 223 2.19 -0.37 18.18
N PRO A 224 2.01 -1.61 18.71
CA PRO A 224 1.32 -1.86 19.98
C PRO A 224 2.05 -1.25 21.16
#